data_a0bb7f0f4f881ebb830b51f597df2f1f
#
_entry.id   a0bb7f0f4f881ebb830b51f597df2f1f
#
_cell.length_a   1.000
_cell.length_b   1.000
_cell.length_c   1.000
_cell.angle_alpha   90.00
_cell.angle_beta   90.00
_cell.angle_gamma   90.00
#
_symmetry.space_group_name_H-M   'P 1'
#
loop_
_entity.id
_entity.type
_entity.pdbx_description
1 polymer ?
#
loop_
_entity_poly.entity_id
_entity_poly.type
_entity_poly.pdbx_seq_one_letter_code
_entity_poly.pdbx_strand_id
1 'polypeptide(L)'
;MTIKELDDKLNSPGFQDPENGDLFYNFFIYQYPADKEYDIRRQIQEFKANLIRPINYVDVLCLNLFEEFCNFLDQKKFLKHPSMLKYQLEKEQTDPSKAQNTQDTLTRNAHSPEFVQFLHQRILDHVNIEDKYRRPYVFFYGVGSMFPYLRVNELLALYEDYNDTSHYKIIVFYPGHRDNNSFRLFGTLPDNHTYRATLLINE
;
A
#
# COMPACT_ATOMS: atom_id res chain seq x y z
N MET A 1 -4.31 0.82 18.32
CA MET A 1 -3.17 1.79 18.23
C MET A 1 -3.67 3.07 17.60
N THR A 2 -3.42 4.20 18.23
CA THR A 2 -3.68 5.51 17.64
C THR A 2 -2.57 5.89 16.66
N ILE A 3 -2.80 6.90 15.82
CA ILE A 3 -1.75 7.37 14.89
C ILE A 3 -0.57 7.99 15.66
N LYS A 4 -0.80 8.52 16.86
CA LYS A 4 0.26 9.02 17.73
C LYS A 4 1.15 7.89 18.26
N GLU A 5 0.55 6.79 18.68
CA GLU A 5 1.30 5.59 19.12
C GLU A 5 2.06 4.95 17.96
N LEU A 6 1.53 5.05 16.73
CA LEU A 6 2.26 4.67 15.52
C LEU A 6 3.49 5.57 15.33
N ASP A 7 3.34 6.90 15.47
CA ASP A 7 4.44 7.86 15.38
C ASP A 7 5.55 7.53 16.40
N ASP A 8 5.18 7.35 17.65
CA ASP A 8 6.10 6.97 18.73
C ASP A 8 6.83 5.66 18.42
N LYS A 9 6.12 4.67 17.86
CA LYS A 9 6.72 3.38 17.47
C LYS A 9 7.71 3.53 16.31
N LEU A 10 7.36 4.27 15.27
CA LEU A 10 8.24 4.48 14.11
C LEU A 10 9.50 5.29 14.47
N ASN A 11 9.40 6.14 15.48
CA ASN A 11 10.53 6.90 15.99
C ASN A 11 11.39 6.10 17.01
N SER A 12 10.93 4.92 17.46
CA SER A 12 11.67 4.14 18.43
C SER A 12 12.89 3.47 17.78
N PRO A 13 14.09 3.57 18.41
CA PRO A 13 15.30 2.95 17.87
C PRO A 13 15.17 1.44 17.63
N GLY A 14 14.46 0.74 18.52
CA GLY A 14 14.25 -0.71 18.39
C GLY A 14 13.41 -1.10 17.17
N PHE A 15 12.42 -0.30 16.79
CA PHE A 15 11.64 -0.55 15.59
C PHE A 15 12.38 -0.12 14.30
N GLN A 16 13.27 0.85 14.42
CA GLN A 16 14.09 1.31 13.30
C GLN A 16 15.27 0.36 13.00
N ASP A 17 15.69 -0.42 13.99
CA ASP A 17 16.81 -1.34 13.82
C ASP A 17 16.45 -2.50 12.89
N PRO A 18 17.16 -2.69 11.77
CA PRO A 18 16.94 -3.83 10.89
C PRO A 18 17.37 -5.17 11.50
N GLU A 19 18.25 -5.19 12.50
CA GLU A 19 18.76 -6.42 13.10
C GLU A 19 17.91 -6.94 14.27
N ASN A 20 16.91 -6.19 14.71
CA ASN A 20 16.04 -6.59 15.82
C ASN A 20 14.97 -7.58 15.36
N GLY A 21 15.19 -8.83 15.69
CA GLY A 21 14.40 -10.08 15.64
C GLY A 21 12.95 -10.18 15.12
N ASP A 22 12.24 -9.08 14.96
CA ASP A 22 10.91 -9.02 14.32
C ASP A 22 10.96 -9.08 12.78
N LEU A 23 12.12 -9.40 12.22
CA LEU A 23 12.54 -9.06 10.85
C LEU A 23 12.32 -10.10 9.77
N PHE A 24 11.68 -11.21 10.07
CA PHE A 24 11.40 -12.16 8.99
C PHE A 24 10.33 -11.66 8.00
N TYR A 25 9.56 -10.63 8.36
CA TYR A 25 8.54 -10.03 7.49
C TYR A 25 8.54 -8.51 7.66
N ASN A 26 8.94 -7.79 6.64
CA ASN A 26 8.90 -6.32 6.61
C ASN A 26 7.53 -5.73 6.26
N PHE A 27 6.50 -6.55 6.29
CA PHE A 27 5.13 -6.11 6.11
C PHE A 27 4.43 -5.97 7.45
N PHE A 28 3.92 -4.78 7.70
CA PHE A 28 3.15 -4.45 8.89
C PHE A 28 1.76 -3.98 8.50
N ILE A 29 0.75 -4.34 9.28
CA ILE A 29 -0.61 -3.88 9.07
C ILE A 29 -1.00 -2.96 10.22
N TYR A 30 -1.37 -1.73 9.88
CA TYR A 30 -2.04 -0.79 10.74
C TYR A 30 -3.54 -0.81 10.42
N GLN A 31 -4.34 -1.43 11.30
CA GLN A 31 -5.80 -1.51 11.10
C GLN A 31 -6.52 -0.33 11.75
N TYR A 32 -7.61 0.09 11.13
CA TYR A 32 -8.48 1.16 11.63
C TYR A 32 -9.93 0.94 11.18
N PRO A 33 -10.93 1.50 11.92
CA PRO A 33 -12.33 1.44 11.50
C PRO A 33 -12.55 2.12 10.15
N ALA A 34 -13.33 1.51 9.27
CA ALA A 34 -13.54 1.98 7.90
C ALA A 34 -14.15 3.40 7.81
N ASP A 35 -14.94 3.80 8.80
CA ASP A 35 -15.52 5.15 8.92
C ASP A 35 -14.45 6.24 9.19
N LYS A 36 -13.23 5.84 9.55
CA LYS A 36 -12.09 6.74 9.78
C LYS A 36 -11.19 6.94 8.56
N GLU A 37 -11.52 6.38 7.41
CA GLU A 37 -10.69 6.43 6.19
C GLU A 37 -10.22 7.86 5.84
N TYR A 38 -11.12 8.84 5.85
CA TYR A 38 -10.76 10.23 5.53
C TYR A 38 -9.87 10.88 6.59
N ASP A 39 -10.13 10.60 7.87
CA ASP A 39 -9.29 11.09 8.96
C ASP A 39 -7.88 10.49 8.87
N ILE A 40 -7.78 9.20 8.61
CA ILE A 40 -6.49 8.50 8.46
C ILE A 40 -5.72 9.06 7.26
N ARG A 41 -6.35 9.27 6.10
CA ARG A 41 -5.67 9.87 4.93
C ARG A 41 -5.09 11.25 5.24
N ARG A 42 -5.85 12.10 5.95
CA ARG A 42 -5.36 13.40 6.40
C ARG A 42 -4.18 13.25 7.35
N GLN A 43 -4.30 12.37 8.35
CA GLN A 43 -3.26 12.11 9.33
C GLN A 43 -1.99 11.53 8.70
N ILE A 44 -2.08 10.71 7.66
CA ILE A 44 -0.90 10.23 6.91
C ILE A 44 -0.12 11.39 6.31
N GLN A 45 -0.78 12.41 5.75
CA GLN A 45 -0.10 13.58 5.20
C GLN A 45 0.55 14.44 6.28
N GLU A 46 -0.13 14.66 7.40
CA GLU A 46 0.41 15.36 8.57
C GLU A 46 1.61 14.60 9.16
N PHE A 47 1.50 13.29 9.25
CA PHE A 47 2.51 12.38 9.74
C PHE A 47 3.78 12.43 8.87
N LYS A 48 3.62 12.33 7.56
CA LYS A 48 4.72 12.50 6.61
C LYS A 48 5.48 13.81 6.85
N ALA A 49 4.76 14.92 7.00
CA ALA A 49 5.37 16.22 7.23
C ALA A 49 6.15 16.31 8.56
N ASN A 50 5.75 15.51 9.56
CA ASN A 50 6.42 15.47 10.87
C ASN A 50 7.67 14.58 10.88
N LEU A 51 7.66 13.44 10.16
CA LEU A 51 8.77 12.50 10.11
C LEU A 51 9.96 13.01 9.30
N ILE A 52 9.72 13.84 8.28
CA ILE A 52 10.77 14.40 7.40
C ILE A 52 11.54 15.56 8.09
N ARG A 53 11.30 15.84 9.37
CA ARG A 53 12.05 16.86 10.07
C ARG A 53 13.49 16.40 10.35
N PRO A 54 14.49 17.31 10.29
CA PRO A 54 15.91 16.96 10.44
C PRO A 54 16.27 16.22 11.75
N ILE A 55 15.40 16.31 12.76
CA ILE A 55 15.65 15.73 14.08
C ILE A 55 15.37 14.22 14.12
N ASN A 56 14.49 13.70 13.27
CA ASN A 56 14.03 12.31 13.41
C ASN A 56 14.71 11.34 12.45
N TYR A 57 15.37 11.81 11.41
CA TYR A 57 16.07 11.01 10.38
C TYR A 57 15.22 9.88 9.76
N VAL A 58 13.89 10.00 9.85
CA VAL A 58 12.94 9.03 9.33
C VAL A 58 12.30 9.60 8.09
N ASP A 59 12.27 8.80 7.04
CA ASP A 59 11.68 9.18 5.77
C ASP A 59 10.51 8.28 5.43
N VAL A 60 9.45 8.82 4.84
CA VAL A 60 8.24 8.09 4.53
C VAL A 60 7.81 8.32 3.09
N LEU A 61 7.76 7.24 2.32
CA LEU A 61 7.09 7.22 1.03
C LEU A 61 5.63 6.83 1.21
N CYS A 62 4.70 7.72 0.90
CA CYS A 62 3.26 7.44 0.97
C CYS A 62 2.73 7.12 -0.43
N LEU A 63 2.23 5.91 -0.64
CA LEU A 63 1.65 5.43 -1.88
C LEU A 63 0.15 5.13 -1.68
N ASN A 64 -0.71 5.92 -2.32
CA ASN A 64 -2.12 5.61 -2.45
C ASN A 64 -2.27 4.53 -3.52
N LEU A 65 -2.58 3.31 -3.15
CA LEU A 65 -2.58 2.18 -4.09
C LEU A 65 -3.51 2.39 -5.28
N PHE A 66 -4.67 3.02 -5.07
CA PHE A 66 -5.59 3.27 -6.17
C PHE A 66 -5.07 4.36 -7.13
N GLU A 67 -4.48 5.42 -6.59
CA GLU A 67 -3.85 6.46 -7.41
C GLU A 67 -2.64 5.91 -8.19
N GLU A 68 -1.80 5.10 -7.55
CA GLU A 68 -0.67 4.45 -8.23
C GLU A 68 -1.15 3.46 -9.30
N PHE A 69 -2.26 2.77 -9.06
CA PHE A 69 -2.87 1.91 -10.09
C PHE A 69 -3.39 2.72 -11.29
N CYS A 70 -4.06 3.84 -11.04
CA CYS A 70 -4.46 4.75 -12.11
C CYS A 70 -3.26 5.30 -12.88
N ASN A 71 -2.18 5.70 -12.19
CA ASN A 71 -0.94 6.17 -12.80
C ASN A 71 -0.28 5.08 -13.66
N PHE A 72 -0.23 3.85 -13.16
CA PHE A 72 0.26 2.70 -13.92
C PHE A 72 -0.54 2.49 -15.22
N LEU A 73 -1.87 2.49 -15.13
CA LEU A 73 -2.74 2.32 -16.29
C LEU A 73 -2.65 3.50 -17.28
N ASP A 74 -2.43 4.72 -16.78
CA ASP A 74 -2.28 5.89 -17.65
C ASP A 74 -0.97 5.85 -18.45
N GLN A 75 0.10 5.30 -17.88
CA GLN A 75 1.38 5.10 -18.54
C GLN A 75 1.41 3.87 -19.48
N LYS A 76 0.49 2.93 -19.28
CA LYS A 76 0.42 1.68 -20.06
C LYS A 76 -0.25 1.94 -21.41
N LYS A 77 0.49 1.72 -22.50
CA LYS A 77 -0.07 1.76 -23.85
C LYS A 77 -1.01 0.59 -24.10
N PHE A 78 -2.11 0.84 -24.78
CA PHE A 78 -3.05 -0.21 -25.17
C PHE A 78 -3.44 -0.04 -26.65
N LEU A 79 -3.05 -0.99 -27.48
CA LEU A 79 -3.24 -0.93 -28.93
C LEU A 79 -2.67 0.39 -29.52
N LYS A 80 -3.55 1.23 -30.08
CA LYS A 80 -3.22 2.55 -30.65
C LYS A 80 -3.39 3.70 -29.64
N HIS A 81 -3.88 3.39 -28.43
CA HIS A 81 -4.12 4.39 -27.38
C HIS A 81 -2.86 4.55 -26.51
N PRO A 82 -2.46 5.79 -26.22
CA PRO A 82 -1.27 6.06 -25.39
C PRO A 82 -1.50 5.72 -23.90
N SER A 83 -2.77 5.64 -23.47
CA SER A 83 -3.18 5.38 -22.09
C SER A 83 -4.28 4.33 -22.06
N MET A 84 -4.03 3.23 -21.33
CA MET A 84 -5.05 2.21 -21.08
C MET A 84 -6.17 2.76 -20.20
N LEU A 85 -5.87 3.60 -19.22
CA LEU A 85 -6.88 4.21 -18.36
C LEU A 85 -7.90 5.01 -19.18
N LYS A 86 -7.42 5.92 -20.02
CA LYS A 86 -8.30 6.74 -20.87
C LYS A 86 -9.14 5.89 -21.80
N TYR A 87 -8.52 4.88 -22.42
CA TYR A 87 -9.25 3.94 -23.26
C TYR A 87 -10.40 3.24 -22.53
N GLN A 88 -10.17 2.76 -21.30
CA GLN A 88 -11.20 2.07 -20.54
C GLN A 88 -12.34 3.02 -20.12
N LEU A 89 -12.01 4.25 -19.72
CA LEU A 89 -13.00 5.28 -19.37
C LEU A 89 -13.87 5.66 -20.58
N GLU A 90 -13.26 5.91 -21.73
CA GLU A 90 -13.99 6.24 -22.98
C GLU A 90 -14.90 5.09 -23.42
N LYS A 91 -14.41 3.86 -23.33
CA LYS A 91 -15.17 2.65 -23.67
C LYS A 91 -16.39 2.49 -22.76
N GLU A 92 -16.23 2.68 -21.45
CA GLU A 92 -17.32 2.56 -20.49
C GLU A 92 -18.37 3.67 -20.66
N GLN A 93 -17.92 4.90 -20.94
CA GLN A 93 -18.82 6.02 -21.26
C GLN A 93 -19.61 5.78 -22.54
N THR A 94 -18.98 5.19 -23.56
CA THR A 94 -19.61 4.95 -24.87
C THR A 94 -20.57 3.77 -24.84
N ASP A 95 -20.24 2.72 -24.09
CA ASP A 95 -21.01 1.48 -24.00
C ASP A 95 -21.00 0.91 -22.57
N PRO A 96 -21.90 1.42 -21.70
CA PRO A 96 -22.00 0.95 -20.31
C PRO A 96 -22.29 -0.56 -20.17
N SER A 97 -22.84 -1.21 -21.21
CA SER A 97 -23.09 -2.65 -21.18
C SER A 97 -21.80 -3.48 -21.07
N LYS A 98 -20.64 -2.88 -21.35
CA LYS A 98 -19.32 -3.50 -21.28
C LYS A 98 -18.60 -3.26 -19.96
N ALA A 99 -19.26 -2.72 -18.93
CA ALA A 99 -18.68 -2.45 -17.62
C ALA A 99 -18.00 -3.69 -16.99
N GLN A 100 -18.62 -4.89 -17.16
CA GLN A 100 -18.01 -6.14 -16.70
C GLN A 100 -16.66 -6.42 -17.39
N ASN A 101 -16.55 -6.20 -18.69
CA ASN A 101 -15.28 -6.38 -19.42
C ASN A 101 -14.21 -5.37 -18.96
N THR A 102 -14.62 -4.17 -18.59
CA THR A 102 -13.74 -3.16 -18.00
C THR A 102 -13.25 -3.64 -16.64
N GLN A 103 -14.15 -4.08 -15.78
CA GLN A 103 -13.79 -4.63 -14.45
C GLN A 103 -12.81 -5.80 -14.57
N ASP A 104 -13.06 -6.77 -15.45
CA ASP A 104 -12.18 -7.92 -15.67
C ASP A 104 -10.79 -7.49 -16.16
N THR A 105 -10.76 -6.46 -17.01
CA THR A 105 -9.48 -5.89 -17.50
C THR A 105 -8.72 -5.18 -16.39
N LEU A 106 -9.39 -4.40 -15.57
CA LEU A 106 -8.77 -3.73 -14.42
C LEU A 106 -8.27 -4.75 -13.40
N THR A 107 -9.07 -5.76 -13.05
CA THR A 107 -8.67 -6.84 -12.15
C THR A 107 -7.41 -7.55 -12.64
N ARG A 108 -7.37 -7.91 -13.93
CA ARG A 108 -6.19 -8.57 -14.53
C ARG A 108 -4.94 -7.69 -14.46
N ASN A 109 -5.07 -6.39 -14.69
CA ASN A 109 -3.95 -5.46 -14.60
C ASN A 109 -3.49 -5.23 -13.16
N ALA A 110 -4.42 -5.20 -12.20
CA ALA A 110 -4.09 -5.07 -10.78
C ALA A 110 -3.29 -6.28 -10.24
N HIS A 111 -3.53 -7.48 -10.79
CA HIS A 111 -2.79 -8.69 -10.46
C HIS A 111 -1.55 -8.93 -11.34
N SER A 112 -1.23 -8.01 -12.23
CA SER A 112 -0.11 -8.21 -13.16
C SER A 112 1.25 -7.98 -12.48
N PRO A 113 2.28 -8.77 -12.84
CA PRO A 113 3.64 -8.52 -12.39
C PRO A 113 4.14 -7.12 -12.72
N GLU A 114 3.66 -6.53 -13.83
CA GLU A 114 4.04 -5.19 -14.25
C GLU A 114 3.56 -4.11 -13.26
N PHE A 115 2.38 -4.28 -12.66
CA PHE A 115 1.91 -3.34 -11.64
C PHE A 115 2.74 -3.45 -10.36
N VAL A 116 3.07 -4.65 -9.93
CA VAL A 116 3.95 -4.86 -8.78
C VAL A 116 5.33 -4.28 -9.04
N GLN A 117 5.89 -4.52 -10.23
CA GLN A 117 7.17 -3.94 -10.65
C GLN A 117 7.11 -2.41 -10.68
N PHE A 118 6.00 -1.82 -11.13
CA PHE A 118 5.78 -0.38 -11.10
C PHE A 118 5.82 0.17 -9.67
N LEU A 119 5.12 -0.46 -8.72
CA LEU A 119 5.18 -0.08 -7.30
C LEU A 119 6.58 -0.23 -6.73
N HIS A 120 7.27 -1.32 -7.05
CA HIS A 120 8.64 -1.57 -6.60
C HIS A 120 9.59 -0.49 -7.13
N GLN A 121 9.48 -0.10 -8.39
CA GLN A 121 10.30 0.97 -8.96
C GLN A 121 10.07 2.30 -8.24
N ARG A 122 8.82 2.64 -7.90
CA ARG A 122 8.50 3.83 -7.09
C ARG A 122 9.20 3.81 -5.74
N ILE A 123 9.30 2.63 -5.12
CA ILE A 123 10.01 2.45 -3.85
C ILE A 123 11.51 2.59 -4.05
N LEU A 124 12.09 1.93 -5.06
CA LEU A 124 13.52 2.02 -5.36
C LEU A 124 13.96 3.45 -5.66
N ASP A 125 13.19 4.20 -6.44
CA ASP A 125 13.48 5.60 -6.77
C ASP A 125 13.54 6.47 -5.51
N HIS A 126 12.78 6.11 -4.47
CA HIS A 126 12.77 6.81 -3.20
C HIS A 126 13.90 6.35 -2.27
N VAL A 127 14.14 5.04 -2.18
CA VAL A 127 15.10 4.44 -1.25
C VAL A 127 16.54 4.66 -1.70
N ASN A 128 16.81 4.66 -3.01
CA ASN A 128 18.14 4.80 -3.60
C ASN A 128 18.71 6.25 -3.54
N ILE A 129 17.99 7.19 -2.94
CA ILE A 129 18.56 8.51 -2.68
C ILE A 129 19.65 8.37 -1.61
N GLU A 130 20.88 8.71 -1.94
CA GLU A 130 22.03 8.58 -1.05
C GLU A 130 21.88 9.48 0.20
N ASP A 131 21.42 8.89 1.27
CA ASP A 131 21.45 9.47 2.61
C ASP A 131 21.57 8.36 3.65
N LYS A 132 22.75 8.21 4.21
CA LYS A 132 23.08 7.18 5.19
C LYS A 132 22.32 7.29 6.53
N TYR A 133 21.63 8.38 6.76
CA TYR A 133 20.80 8.59 7.96
C TYR A 133 19.34 8.25 7.73
N ARG A 134 18.95 7.96 6.50
CA ARG A 134 17.57 7.60 6.19
C ARG A 134 17.19 6.24 6.74
N ARG A 135 16.00 6.19 7.30
CA ARG A 135 15.30 4.95 7.64
C ARG A 135 13.96 4.99 6.91
N PRO A 136 13.89 4.53 5.66
CA PRO A 136 12.70 4.69 4.86
C PRO A 136 11.59 3.76 5.32
N TYR A 137 10.40 4.33 5.47
CA TYR A 137 9.16 3.60 5.58
C TYR A 137 8.35 3.80 4.30
N VAL A 138 7.61 2.78 3.92
CA VAL A 138 6.66 2.83 2.82
C VAL A 138 5.27 2.63 3.38
N PHE A 139 4.40 3.61 3.20
CA PHE A 139 3.00 3.52 3.57
C PHE A 139 2.17 3.17 2.35
N PHE A 140 1.53 2.02 2.36
CA PHE A 140 0.46 1.68 1.44
C PHE A 140 -0.89 2.04 2.08
N TYR A 141 -1.62 2.96 1.48
CA TYR A 141 -2.94 3.36 1.93
C TYR A 141 -3.94 3.39 0.77
N GLY A 142 -5.23 3.64 1.04
CA GLY A 142 -6.27 3.57 0.01
C GLY A 142 -6.56 2.15 -0.48
N VAL A 143 -6.22 1.14 0.32
CA VAL A 143 -6.41 -0.27 -0.04
C VAL A 143 -7.88 -0.62 -0.24
N GLY A 144 -8.78 0.04 0.49
CA GLY A 144 -10.22 -0.12 0.31
C GLY A 144 -10.71 0.34 -1.06
N SER A 145 -10.05 1.35 -1.65
CA SER A 145 -10.37 1.83 -2.99
C SER A 145 -9.90 0.89 -4.10
N MET A 146 -8.98 -0.04 -3.79
CA MET A 146 -8.56 -1.09 -4.73
C MET A 146 -9.59 -2.21 -4.86
N PHE A 147 -10.48 -2.38 -3.88
CA PHE A 147 -11.57 -3.36 -3.98
C PHE A 147 -12.59 -2.92 -5.06
N PRO A 148 -13.04 -3.80 -5.99
CA PRO A 148 -12.84 -5.25 -6.00
C PRO A 148 -11.63 -5.75 -6.82
N TYR A 149 -10.77 -4.86 -7.32
CA TYR A 149 -9.73 -5.19 -8.30
C TYR A 149 -8.55 -5.96 -7.71
N LEU A 150 -8.18 -5.66 -6.46
CA LEU A 150 -7.06 -6.29 -5.77
C LEU A 150 -7.26 -6.24 -4.26
N ARG A 151 -6.96 -7.33 -3.59
CA ARG A 151 -6.95 -7.40 -2.14
C ARG A 151 -5.54 -7.30 -1.57
N VAL A 152 -5.44 -6.88 -0.31
CA VAL A 152 -4.14 -6.68 0.36
C VAL A 152 -3.32 -7.96 0.42
N ASN A 153 -3.95 -9.09 0.76
CA ASN A 153 -3.27 -10.39 0.80
C ASN A 153 -2.66 -10.77 -0.56
N GLU A 154 -3.38 -10.50 -1.65
CA GLU A 154 -2.93 -10.76 -3.00
C GLU A 154 -1.76 -9.84 -3.37
N LEU A 155 -1.86 -8.55 -3.05
CA LEU A 155 -0.77 -7.60 -3.25
C LEU A 155 0.49 -8.02 -2.49
N LEU A 156 0.37 -8.38 -1.21
CA LEU A 156 1.51 -8.77 -0.39
C LEU A 156 2.16 -10.05 -0.90
N ALA A 157 1.35 -11.03 -1.35
CA ALA A 157 1.87 -12.25 -1.95
C ALA A 157 2.62 -11.97 -3.26
N LEU A 158 2.09 -11.10 -4.12
CA LEU A 158 2.77 -10.70 -5.35
C LEU A 158 4.04 -9.89 -5.10
N TYR A 159 4.11 -9.18 -3.98
CA TYR A 159 5.25 -8.33 -3.64
C TYR A 159 6.36 -9.08 -2.90
N GLU A 160 6.13 -10.32 -2.43
CA GLU A 160 7.13 -11.10 -1.67
C GLU A 160 8.47 -11.22 -2.41
N ASP A 161 8.45 -11.43 -3.72
CA ASP A 161 9.66 -11.57 -4.55
C ASP A 161 10.48 -10.28 -4.71
N TYR A 162 9.88 -9.13 -4.42
CA TYR A 162 10.49 -7.81 -4.54
C TYR A 162 10.91 -7.23 -3.18
N ASN A 163 10.56 -7.90 -2.10
CA ASN A 163 10.75 -7.36 -0.77
C ASN A 163 12.20 -7.47 -0.32
N ASP A 164 12.91 -6.33 -0.28
CA ASP A 164 14.22 -6.21 0.34
C ASP A 164 14.07 -5.76 1.79
N THR A 165 14.13 -6.74 2.68
CA THR A 165 13.89 -6.56 4.11
C THR A 165 14.94 -5.72 4.83
N SER A 166 16.10 -5.50 4.22
CA SER A 166 17.21 -4.79 4.85
C SER A 166 17.14 -3.28 4.75
N HIS A 167 16.37 -2.76 3.77
CA HIS A 167 16.44 -1.35 3.40
C HIS A 167 15.21 -0.52 3.77
N TYR A 168 14.02 -1.11 3.89
CA TYR A 168 12.79 -0.38 4.20
C TYR A 168 11.74 -1.29 4.85
N LYS A 169 10.76 -0.68 5.51
CA LYS A 169 9.59 -1.37 6.08
C LYS A 169 8.32 -0.88 5.41
N ILE A 170 7.43 -1.82 5.07
CA ILE A 170 6.13 -1.51 4.48
C ILE A 170 5.06 -1.56 5.56
N ILE A 171 4.27 -0.48 5.66
CA ILE A 171 3.13 -0.38 6.55
C ILE A 171 1.87 -0.21 5.70
N VAL A 172 0.99 -1.19 5.77
CA VAL A 172 -0.29 -1.17 5.07
C VAL A 172 -1.37 -0.62 5.99
N PHE A 173 -1.98 0.48 5.61
CA PHE A 173 -3.11 1.07 6.29
C PHE A 173 -4.40 0.37 5.85
N TYR A 174 -4.96 -0.44 6.74
CA TYR A 174 -6.05 -1.36 6.45
C TYR A 174 -7.37 -0.91 7.09
N PRO A 175 -8.39 -0.52 6.28
CA PRO A 175 -9.70 -0.13 6.78
C PRO A 175 -10.54 -1.35 7.14
N GLY A 176 -10.36 -1.84 8.34
CA GLY A 176 -11.02 -3.05 8.83
C GLY A 176 -10.42 -3.55 10.13
N HIS A 177 -10.68 -4.79 10.45
CA HIS A 177 -10.14 -5.40 11.66
C HIS A 177 -9.75 -6.88 11.42
N ARG A 178 -8.92 -7.38 12.29
CA ARG A 178 -8.59 -8.79 12.37
C ARG A 178 -9.62 -9.51 13.25
N ASP A 179 -10.16 -10.62 12.74
CA ASP A 179 -11.03 -11.53 13.45
C ASP A 179 -10.36 -12.90 13.47
N ASN A 180 -9.89 -13.33 14.65
CA ASN A 180 -9.05 -14.52 14.81
C ASN A 180 -7.81 -14.50 13.89
N ASN A 181 -7.78 -15.33 12.87
CA ASN A 181 -6.67 -15.46 11.90
C ASN A 181 -6.95 -14.82 10.54
N SER A 182 -8.10 -14.16 10.37
CA SER A 182 -8.47 -13.51 9.10
C SER A 182 -8.69 -12.01 9.29
N PHE A 183 -8.39 -11.24 8.26
CA PHE A 183 -8.73 -9.83 8.20
C PHE A 183 -10.10 -9.64 7.54
N ARG A 184 -10.85 -8.64 7.98
CA ARG A 184 -12.14 -8.25 7.38
C ARG A 184 -12.06 -6.84 6.86
N LEU A 185 -11.98 -6.72 5.54
CA LEU A 185 -12.03 -5.41 4.87
C LEU A 185 -13.40 -4.77 5.12
N PHE A 186 -13.40 -3.50 5.52
CA PHE A 186 -14.59 -2.74 5.94
C PHE A 186 -15.37 -3.39 7.09
N GLY A 187 -14.77 -4.32 7.82
CA GLY A 187 -15.42 -5.07 8.88
C GLY A 187 -16.37 -6.19 8.42
N THR A 188 -16.59 -6.34 7.12
CA THR A 188 -17.61 -7.24 6.56
C THR A 188 -17.06 -8.24 5.55
N LEU A 189 -16.06 -7.88 4.77
CA LEU A 189 -15.54 -8.71 3.69
C LEU A 189 -14.35 -9.55 4.19
N PRO A 190 -14.52 -10.86 4.43
CA PRO A 190 -13.42 -11.69 4.91
C PRO A 190 -12.35 -11.83 3.83
N ASP A 191 -11.09 -11.73 4.25
CA ASP A 191 -9.95 -12.11 3.45
C ASP A 191 -9.64 -13.59 3.71
N ASN A 192 -9.68 -14.41 2.67
CA ASN A 192 -9.65 -15.87 2.78
C ASN A 192 -8.24 -16.45 3.05
N HIS A 193 -7.23 -15.63 3.29
CA HIS A 193 -5.86 -16.10 3.46
C HIS A 193 -5.18 -15.50 4.68
N THR A 194 -4.29 -16.30 5.26
CA THR A 194 -3.39 -15.86 6.34
C THR A 194 -2.37 -14.89 5.75
N TYR A 195 -2.35 -13.68 6.27
CA TYR A 195 -1.34 -12.71 5.88
C TYR A 195 0.02 -13.09 6.45
N ARG A 196 1.04 -13.07 5.62
CA ARG A 196 2.44 -13.08 6.06
C ARG A 196 2.88 -11.66 6.45
N ALA A 197 2.09 -11.01 7.28
CA ALA A 197 2.37 -9.66 7.75
C ALA A 197 2.16 -9.59 9.26
N THR A 198 3.03 -8.84 9.93
CA THR A 198 2.91 -8.60 11.37
C THR A 198 1.88 -7.51 11.62
N LEU A 199 0.87 -7.80 12.43
CA LEU A 199 -0.04 -6.78 12.91
C LEU A 199 0.75 -5.79 13.79
N LEU A 200 0.80 -4.52 13.40
CA LEU A 200 1.23 -3.45 14.31
C LEU A 200 0.18 -3.35 15.40
N ILE A 201 0.55 -3.87 16.58
CA ILE A 201 -0.27 -4.04 17.77
C ILE A 201 -1.49 -3.14 17.82
N ASN A 202 -2.64 -3.75 17.63
CA ASN A 202 -3.93 -3.19 17.95
C ASN A 202 -4.55 -4.14 18.96
N GLU A 203 -4.25 -3.94 20.22
CA GLU A 203 -5.06 -4.49 21.30
C GLU A 203 -6.33 -3.67 21.46
#